data_56a857fb72ed8c9db2c9b568ecfaa8db
#
_entry.id   56a857fb72ed8c9db2c9b568ecfaa8db
#
_cell.length_a   1.000
_cell.length_b   1.000
_cell.length_c   1.000
_cell.angle_alpha   90.00
_cell.angle_beta   90.00
_cell.angle_gamma   90.00
#
_symmetry.space_group_name_H-M   'P 1'
#
loop_
_entity.id
_entity.type
_entity.pdbx_description
1 polymer ?
#
loop_
_entity_poly.entity_id
_entity_poly.type
_entity_poly.pdbx_seq_one_letter_code
_entity_poly.pdbx_strand_id
1 'polypeptide(L)'
;PRRALRELLRRGRGNIRGLDQLAAQANRRKRELLNRTNLDGTLREVRELLDRAVLAERKELARALDDDARFAEMRIEELPSSTAQAVQELADYDWRSSEAREDYEKIRDLLGREVLDQRFAGMKQALEGATDEDRRRVNEMLEDLNDLLDKHSRGEDTPEDFEQFMAEHGDFFPENPRNVEELLDSLAQRAAAAQRLRNSMTQEQRDELDALAQQAFGTPSLMQQLNRLDAHLQAARPGEDWSGSERFRGDQGMGLGEATGALQDIAELDALAEQLSQQYAGAALDDIDLDMLARQLGDEAAADARTLADLEKELQRQGFFDRGADGQWRLSPKAMRQLGQTALRDVMNRLSSRGGQRETRRAGAMGEPTGASRPWEFGDTESWDVVRTLTNATLRDPGRVPVRMAVTDVEVVETEQRAQAAVALLVDTSFSMVMDGRWVPMKRTALALNHLVSTRFRGDALQLIAFGRHARVVTPTELAGLDGVYEQGTNLHHALMLAGRHLRRHSNAQPVVLVVTDGEPTAHIEPEGYAMFDYPPSPRTLGLTVRELDHLARLGAQITIFRLGDDPGLARIVDRMARRVGGRVVAPDLDGLGAAVVGDYVRSRRR
;
A
#
# COMPACT_ATOMS: atom_id res chain seq x y z
N PRO A 1 -10.97 -3.54 8.05
CA PRO A 1 -11.13 -4.97 7.72
C PRO A 1 -10.73 -5.26 6.27
N ARG A 2 -11.25 -4.50 5.29
CA ARG A 2 -10.77 -4.53 3.90
C ARG A 2 -9.28 -4.17 3.83
N ARG A 3 -8.79 -3.27 4.69
CA ARG A 3 -7.36 -2.94 4.84
C ARG A 3 -6.55 -4.07 5.44
N ALA A 4 -7.06 -4.80 6.44
CA ALA A 4 -6.36 -5.95 7.03
C ALA A 4 -6.24 -7.12 6.04
N LEU A 5 -7.28 -7.37 5.23
CA LEU A 5 -7.20 -8.32 4.12
C LEU A 5 -6.19 -7.85 3.07
N ARG A 6 -6.27 -6.57 2.68
CA ARG A 6 -5.32 -5.98 1.74
C ARG A 6 -3.88 -6.06 2.24
N GLU A 7 -3.64 -5.89 3.54
CA GLU A 7 -2.29 -6.01 4.11
C GLU A 7 -1.77 -7.46 4.06
N LEU A 8 -2.66 -8.45 4.23
CA LEU A 8 -2.33 -9.86 3.99
C LEU A 8 -2.01 -10.12 2.51
N LEU A 9 -2.78 -9.53 1.59
CA LEU A 9 -2.59 -9.68 0.15
C LEU A 9 -1.37 -8.87 -0.37
N ARG A 10 -1.04 -7.74 0.27
CA ARG A 10 0.10 -6.89 -0.09
C ARG A 10 1.44 -7.59 -0.01
N ARG A 11 1.65 -8.45 1.00
CA ARG A 11 2.94 -9.14 1.22
C ARG A 11 3.06 -10.44 0.46
N GLY A 12 2.00 -10.94 -0.15
CA GLY A 12 1.98 -12.26 -0.75
C GLY A 12 2.07 -13.40 0.27
N ARG A 13 2.07 -14.63 -0.20
CA ARG A 13 2.26 -15.82 0.64
C ARG A 13 2.98 -16.93 -0.14
N GLY A 14 4.06 -17.43 0.40
CA GLY A 14 4.84 -18.50 -0.24
C GLY A 14 5.45 -18.00 -1.55
N ASN A 15 5.07 -18.60 -2.67
CA ASN A 15 5.60 -18.28 -4.01
C ASN A 15 4.77 -17.21 -4.76
N ILE A 16 3.66 -16.72 -4.18
CA ILE A 16 2.79 -15.70 -4.79
C ILE A 16 3.27 -14.32 -4.36
N ARG A 17 3.62 -13.47 -5.34
CA ARG A 17 4.01 -12.08 -5.09
C ARG A 17 2.82 -11.27 -4.61
N GLY A 18 3.04 -10.47 -3.56
CA GLY A 18 2.02 -9.56 -3.05
C GLY A 18 1.93 -8.27 -3.87
N LEU A 19 0.84 -7.53 -3.70
CA LEU A 19 0.59 -6.27 -4.41
C LEU A 19 1.73 -5.26 -4.28
N ASP A 20 2.34 -5.14 -3.09
CA ASP A 20 3.47 -4.23 -2.87
C ASP A 20 4.72 -4.64 -3.66
N GLN A 21 4.93 -5.94 -3.88
CA GLN A 21 6.04 -6.45 -4.68
C GLN A 21 5.80 -6.20 -6.17
N LEU A 22 4.56 -6.38 -6.65
CA LEU A 22 4.17 -6.10 -8.03
C LEU A 22 4.26 -4.58 -8.32
N ALA A 23 3.78 -3.73 -7.43
CA ALA A 23 3.91 -2.28 -7.55
C ALA A 23 5.38 -1.82 -7.53
N ALA A 24 6.21 -2.43 -6.68
CA ALA A 24 7.65 -2.15 -6.65
C ALA A 24 8.34 -2.60 -7.95
N GLN A 25 7.88 -3.68 -8.58
CA GLN A 25 8.39 -4.16 -9.88
C GLN A 25 8.00 -3.19 -11.00
N ALA A 26 6.76 -2.70 -11.05
CA ALA A 26 6.33 -1.67 -12.00
C ALA A 26 7.18 -0.41 -11.88
N ASN A 27 7.34 0.12 -10.67
CA ASN A 27 8.18 1.28 -10.40
C ASN A 27 9.67 1.06 -10.72
N ARG A 28 10.19 -0.16 -10.61
CA ARG A 28 11.56 -0.49 -10.99
C ARG A 28 11.71 -0.45 -12.50
N ARG A 29 10.79 -1.08 -13.25
CA ARG A 29 10.81 -1.09 -14.71
C ARG A 29 10.68 0.33 -15.28
N LYS A 30 9.80 1.18 -14.74
CA LYS A 30 9.73 2.61 -15.08
C LYS A 30 11.10 3.29 -14.92
N ARG A 31 11.75 3.10 -13.76
CA ARG A 31 13.08 3.70 -13.50
C ARG A 31 14.16 3.16 -14.43
N GLU A 32 14.11 1.90 -14.80
CA GLU A 32 15.03 1.28 -15.75
C GLU A 32 14.89 1.92 -17.13
N LEU A 33 13.66 2.13 -17.63
CA LEU A 33 13.40 2.83 -18.89
C LEU A 33 13.96 4.25 -18.86
N LEU A 34 13.65 5.04 -17.84
CA LEU A 34 14.11 6.43 -17.72
C LEU A 34 15.64 6.57 -17.56
N ASN A 35 16.30 5.60 -16.93
CA ASN A 35 17.74 5.65 -16.68
C ASN A 35 18.58 5.02 -17.79
N ARG A 36 17.99 4.23 -18.67
CA ARG A 36 18.69 3.57 -19.77
C ARG A 36 18.71 4.40 -21.05
N THR A 37 17.68 5.20 -21.28
CA THR A 37 17.39 5.82 -22.55
C THR A 37 17.46 7.34 -22.50
N ASN A 38 17.69 7.96 -23.69
CA ASN A 38 17.62 9.40 -23.92
C ASN A 38 16.83 9.71 -25.21
N LEU A 39 16.51 11.00 -25.42
CA LEU A 39 15.67 11.48 -26.52
C LEU A 39 16.44 11.99 -27.75
N ASP A 40 17.74 11.71 -27.83
CA ASP A 40 18.59 12.26 -28.87
C ASP A 40 18.76 11.33 -30.09
N GLY A 41 18.07 10.18 -30.10
CA GLY A 41 18.30 9.12 -31.09
C GLY A 41 18.11 9.62 -32.53
N THR A 42 16.93 10.17 -32.83
CA THR A 42 16.62 10.71 -34.18
C THR A 42 17.56 11.83 -34.59
N LEU A 43 17.82 12.80 -33.70
CA LEU A 43 18.74 13.92 -34.00
C LEU A 43 20.18 13.43 -34.27
N ARG A 44 20.62 12.41 -33.54
CA ARG A 44 21.94 11.79 -33.73
C ARG A 44 22.03 11.06 -35.08
N GLU A 45 21.01 10.29 -35.43
CA GLU A 45 20.96 9.57 -36.71
C GLU A 45 20.93 10.51 -37.90
N VAL A 46 20.15 11.60 -37.82
CA VAL A 46 20.13 12.66 -38.82
C VAL A 46 21.52 13.32 -38.96
N ARG A 47 22.18 13.63 -37.86
CA ARG A 47 23.54 14.22 -37.87
C ARG A 47 24.55 13.28 -38.50
N GLU A 48 24.51 11.99 -38.16
CA GLU A 48 25.42 11.00 -38.76
C GLU A 48 25.21 10.84 -40.28
N LEU A 49 23.95 10.88 -40.73
CA LEU A 49 23.64 10.86 -42.17
C LEU A 49 24.14 12.11 -42.86
N LEU A 50 23.93 13.29 -42.27
CA LEU A 50 24.40 14.56 -42.79
C LEU A 50 25.94 14.62 -42.90
N ASP A 51 26.62 14.18 -41.82
CA ASP A 51 28.09 14.15 -41.81
C ASP A 51 28.63 13.21 -42.88
N ARG A 52 27.98 12.08 -43.13
CA ARG A 52 28.36 11.16 -44.23
C ARG A 52 28.13 11.78 -45.59
N ALA A 53 26.96 12.40 -45.79
CA ALA A 53 26.65 13.08 -47.04
C ALA A 53 27.66 14.20 -47.36
N VAL A 54 27.94 15.07 -46.38
CA VAL A 54 28.94 16.15 -46.50
C VAL A 54 30.34 15.58 -46.76
N LEU A 55 30.73 14.49 -46.09
CA LEU A 55 32.04 13.88 -46.32
C LEU A 55 32.16 13.26 -47.72
N ALA A 56 31.12 12.59 -48.20
CA ALA A 56 31.09 12.03 -49.56
C ALA A 56 31.17 13.09 -50.63
N GLU A 57 30.43 14.20 -50.46
CA GLU A 57 30.45 15.35 -51.37
C GLU A 57 31.83 16.03 -51.40
N ARG A 58 32.43 16.30 -50.23
CA ARG A 58 33.78 16.87 -50.12
C ARG A 58 34.84 16.03 -50.82
N LYS A 59 34.74 14.70 -50.75
CA LYS A 59 35.64 13.78 -51.48
C LYS A 59 35.50 13.93 -52.99
N GLU A 60 34.29 14.11 -53.51
CA GLU A 60 34.04 14.29 -54.95
C GLU A 60 34.47 15.68 -55.42
N LEU A 61 34.16 16.75 -54.66
CA LEU A 61 34.59 18.12 -54.95
C LEU A 61 36.11 18.26 -54.95
N ALA A 62 36.81 17.58 -54.02
CA ALA A 62 38.27 17.58 -53.99
C ALA A 62 38.93 16.94 -55.25
N ARG A 63 38.19 16.11 -55.98
CA ARG A 63 38.66 15.53 -57.25
C ARG A 63 38.37 16.40 -58.48
N ALA A 64 37.36 17.26 -58.34
CA ALA A 64 36.96 18.19 -59.42
C ALA A 64 37.86 19.43 -59.43
N LEU A 65 38.24 19.89 -60.65
CA LEU A 65 39.14 21.02 -60.84
C LEU A 65 38.44 22.26 -61.45
N ASP A 66 37.10 22.21 -61.51
CA ASP A 66 36.32 23.32 -62.10
C ASP A 66 35.93 24.39 -61.06
N ASP A 67 35.53 25.57 -61.48
CA ASP A 67 35.18 26.70 -60.63
C ASP A 67 33.86 26.46 -59.90
N ASP A 68 32.93 25.68 -60.47
CA ASP A 68 31.64 25.29 -59.81
C ASP A 68 31.91 24.40 -58.63
N ALA A 69 32.91 23.51 -58.71
CA ALA A 69 33.29 22.68 -57.56
C ALA A 69 33.86 23.52 -56.41
N ARG A 70 34.63 24.55 -56.70
CA ARG A 70 35.15 25.48 -55.68
C ARG A 70 34.06 26.28 -55.00
N PHE A 71 33.05 26.70 -55.74
CA PHE A 71 31.90 27.39 -55.19
C PHE A 71 31.07 26.46 -54.33
N ALA A 72 30.88 25.22 -54.76
CA ALA A 72 30.17 24.18 -53.97
C ALA A 72 30.92 23.82 -52.65
N GLU A 73 32.30 23.76 -52.75
CA GLU A 73 33.14 23.51 -51.56
C GLU A 73 32.95 24.62 -50.49
N MET A 74 32.93 25.88 -50.93
CA MET A 74 32.72 27.02 -50.06
C MET A 74 31.35 26.98 -49.39
N ARG A 75 30.28 26.62 -50.12
CA ARG A 75 28.94 26.45 -49.54
C ARG A 75 28.90 25.38 -48.44
N ILE A 76 29.63 24.27 -48.63
CA ILE A 76 29.71 23.19 -47.64
C ILE A 76 30.57 23.60 -46.43
N GLU A 77 31.59 24.46 -46.61
CA GLU A 77 32.37 24.96 -45.48
C GLU A 77 31.62 25.97 -44.61
N GLU A 78 30.70 26.73 -45.21
CA GLU A 78 29.88 27.75 -44.53
C GLU A 78 28.61 27.16 -43.83
N LEU A 79 28.39 25.82 -43.86
CA LEU A 79 27.22 25.21 -43.25
C LEU A 79 27.10 25.54 -41.76
N PRO A 80 25.89 25.87 -41.30
CA PRO A 80 25.62 26.13 -39.88
C PRO A 80 25.93 24.92 -38.99
N SER A 81 26.27 25.20 -37.75
CA SER A 81 26.46 24.14 -36.73
C SER A 81 25.17 23.43 -36.30
N SER A 82 24.01 24.05 -36.54
CA SER A 82 22.69 23.42 -36.33
C SER A 82 22.39 22.44 -37.44
N THR A 83 22.09 21.19 -37.09
CA THR A 83 21.77 20.12 -38.05
C THR A 83 20.55 20.48 -38.90
N ALA A 84 19.51 21.07 -38.30
CA ALA A 84 18.31 21.49 -39.00
C ALA A 84 18.57 22.59 -40.05
N GLN A 85 19.36 23.61 -39.67
CA GLN A 85 19.73 24.68 -40.61
C GLN A 85 20.62 24.17 -41.73
N ALA A 86 21.57 23.29 -41.43
CA ALA A 86 22.44 22.69 -42.46
C ALA A 86 21.63 21.82 -43.45
N VAL A 87 20.68 21.02 -42.96
CA VAL A 87 19.76 20.26 -43.83
C VAL A 87 18.92 21.21 -44.67
N GLN A 88 18.48 22.34 -44.12
CA GLN A 88 17.72 23.35 -44.86
C GLN A 88 18.53 24.01 -45.99
N GLU A 89 19.75 24.41 -45.71
CA GLU A 89 20.62 25.04 -46.72
C GLU A 89 21.00 24.07 -47.85
N LEU A 90 21.01 22.78 -47.58
CA LEU A 90 21.27 21.72 -48.55
C LEU A 90 20.03 21.23 -49.31
N ALA A 91 18.83 21.76 -49.02
CA ALA A 91 17.60 21.34 -49.68
C ALA A 91 17.62 21.56 -51.21
N ASP A 92 18.19 22.68 -51.63
CA ASP A 92 18.36 23.06 -53.05
C ASP A 92 19.81 22.91 -53.52
N TYR A 93 20.61 22.05 -52.81
CA TYR A 93 21.99 21.82 -53.20
C TYR A 93 22.08 20.77 -54.32
N ASP A 94 22.82 21.07 -55.37
CA ASP A 94 23.05 20.13 -56.50
C ASP A 94 24.21 19.19 -56.17
N TRP A 95 23.90 18.02 -55.65
CA TRP A 95 24.86 17.03 -55.24
C TRP A 95 25.62 16.44 -56.42
N ARG A 96 26.94 16.52 -56.40
CA ARG A 96 27.80 15.84 -57.39
C ARG A 96 28.04 14.37 -57.04
N SER A 97 28.13 14.05 -55.78
CA SER A 97 28.24 12.67 -55.31
C SER A 97 26.88 12.01 -55.25
N SER A 98 26.70 10.87 -55.93
CA SER A 98 25.49 10.06 -55.82
C SER A 98 25.30 9.50 -54.41
N GLU A 99 26.42 9.13 -53.74
CA GLU A 99 26.38 8.64 -52.34
C GLU A 99 25.91 9.74 -51.38
N ALA A 100 26.41 10.97 -51.58
CA ALA A 100 25.97 12.12 -50.78
C ALA A 100 24.48 12.42 -50.95
N ARG A 101 24.00 12.37 -52.19
CA ARG A 101 22.60 12.56 -52.54
C ARG A 101 21.71 11.50 -51.86
N GLU A 102 22.09 10.22 -51.97
CA GLU A 102 21.37 9.11 -51.35
C GLU A 102 21.29 9.26 -49.83
N ASP A 103 22.40 9.62 -49.16
CA ASP A 103 22.42 9.81 -47.71
C ASP A 103 21.60 11.04 -47.28
N TYR A 104 21.55 12.11 -48.07
CA TYR A 104 20.69 13.24 -47.84
C TYR A 104 19.20 12.92 -48.04
N GLU A 105 18.86 12.14 -49.08
CA GLU A 105 17.49 11.65 -49.30
C GLU A 105 17.01 10.74 -48.15
N LYS A 106 17.91 9.90 -47.59
CA LYS A 106 17.62 9.09 -46.39
C LYS A 106 17.26 9.93 -45.17
N ILE A 107 17.83 11.14 -45.01
CA ILE A 107 17.44 12.03 -43.90
C ILE A 107 15.96 12.40 -43.99
N ARG A 108 15.50 12.79 -45.19
CA ARG A 108 14.10 13.16 -45.41
C ARG A 108 13.16 11.99 -45.17
N ASP A 109 13.52 10.81 -45.64
CA ASP A 109 12.76 9.59 -45.45
C ASP A 109 12.71 9.16 -43.98
N LEU A 110 13.84 9.24 -43.27
CA LEU A 110 13.92 8.97 -41.85
C LEU A 110 12.98 9.87 -41.04
N LEU A 111 13.08 11.18 -41.25
CA LEU A 111 12.24 12.15 -40.52
C LEU A 111 10.75 11.94 -40.78
N GLY A 112 10.37 11.70 -42.04
CA GLY A 112 8.99 11.40 -42.40
C GLY A 112 8.46 10.16 -41.68
N ARG A 113 9.24 9.06 -41.67
CA ARG A 113 8.90 7.82 -40.99
C ARG A 113 8.82 7.97 -39.47
N GLU A 114 9.75 8.69 -38.86
CA GLU A 114 9.78 8.92 -37.40
C GLU A 114 8.59 9.74 -36.93
N VAL A 115 8.19 10.78 -37.64
CA VAL A 115 7.02 11.59 -37.30
C VAL A 115 5.72 10.80 -37.47
N LEU A 116 5.60 9.95 -38.47
CA LEU A 116 4.45 9.07 -38.65
C LEU A 116 4.43 7.95 -37.63
N ASP A 117 5.57 7.35 -37.31
CA ASP A 117 5.68 6.31 -36.29
C ASP A 117 5.36 6.86 -34.88
N GLN A 118 5.60 8.13 -34.66
CA GLN A 118 5.18 8.79 -33.42
C GLN A 118 3.65 8.79 -33.25
N ARG A 119 2.88 8.87 -34.31
CA ARG A 119 1.42 8.89 -34.31
C ARG A 119 0.79 7.50 -34.50
N PHE A 120 1.40 6.67 -35.32
CA PHE A 120 0.90 5.34 -35.67
C PHE A 120 1.99 4.30 -35.45
N ALA A 121 1.75 3.35 -34.54
CA ALA A 121 2.74 2.37 -34.15
C ALA A 121 3.17 1.47 -35.33
N GLY A 122 4.48 1.27 -35.48
CA GLY A 122 5.03 0.41 -36.53
C GLY A 122 5.13 1.05 -37.90
N MET A 123 4.76 2.32 -38.05
CA MET A 123 4.80 3.02 -39.33
C MET A 123 6.22 3.16 -39.88
N LYS A 124 7.22 3.28 -39.01
CA LYS A 124 8.65 3.33 -39.41
C LYS A 124 9.03 2.09 -40.19
N GLN A 125 8.63 0.91 -39.76
CA GLN A 125 8.92 -0.35 -40.44
C GLN A 125 8.06 -0.56 -41.70
N ALA A 126 6.78 -0.19 -41.62
CA ALA A 126 5.86 -0.31 -42.77
C ALA A 126 6.26 0.59 -43.97
N LEU A 127 6.87 1.73 -43.68
CA LEU A 127 7.34 2.70 -44.71
C LEU A 127 8.83 2.56 -45.05
N GLU A 128 9.51 1.52 -44.57
CA GLU A 128 10.91 1.28 -44.96
C GLU A 128 10.99 0.93 -46.45
N GLY A 129 11.59 1.81 -47.25
CA GLY A 129 11.60 1.70 -48.71
C GLY A 129 10.33 2.17 -49.42
N ALA A 130 9.52 2.99 -48.74
CA ALA A 130 8.23 3.48 -49.23
C ALA A 130 8.33 4.25 -50.54
N THR A 131 7.41 4.00 -51.44
CA THR A 131 7.25 4.69 -52.71
C THR A 131 6.38 5.95 -52.56
N ASP A 132 6.35 6.79 -53.62
CA ASP A 132 5.41 7.93 -53.65
C ASP A 132 3.93 7.50 -53.61
N GLU A 133 3.64 6.25 -53.95
CA GLU A 133 2.31 5.65 -53.81
C GLU A 133 1.94 5.35 -52.35
N ASP A 134 2.90 4.85 -51.58
CA ASP A 134 2.71 4.61 -50.15
C ASP A 134 2.48 5.93 -49.38
N ARG A 135 3.19 6.98 -49.75
CA ARG A 135 2.99 8.34 -49.20
C ARG A 135 1.60 8.88 -49.50
N ARG A 136 1.06 8.62 -50.70
CA ARG A 136 -0.31 9.01 -51.05
C ARG A 136 -1.33 8.23 -50.21
N ARG A 137 -1.15 6.94 -50.06
CA ARG A 137 -2.03 6.11 -49.19
C ARG A 137 -2.08 6.61 -47.75
N VAL A 138 -0.96 7.06 -47.18
CA VAL A 138 -0.92 7.65 -45.84
C VAL A 138 -1.70 8.97 -45.78
N ASN A 139 -1.62 9.83 -46.81
CA ASN A 139 -2.40 11.06 -46.86
C ASN A 139 -3.91 10.78 -46.98
N GLU A 140 -4.30 9.83 -47.82
CA GLU A 140 -5.71 9.38 -47.95
C GLU A 140 -6.21 8.83 -46.65
N MET A 141 -5.47 7.97 -45.99
CA MET A 141 -5.84 7.42 -44.66
C MET A 141 -6.04 8.54 -43.63
N LEU A 142 -5.16 9.55 -43.56
CA LEU A 142 -5.31 10.67 -42.62
C LEU A 142 -6.51 11.56 -42.93
N GLU A 143 -6.86 11.76 -44.20
CA GLU A 143 -8.02 12.52 -44.62
C GLU A 143 -9.30 11.79 -44.22
N ASP A 144 -9.40 10.50 -44.56
CA ASP A 144 -10.57 9.67 -44.23
C ASP A 144 -10.72 9.47 -42.72
N LEU A 145 -9.60 9.34 -41.98
CA LEU A 145 -9.61 9.30 -40.50
C LEU A 145 -10.19 10.59 -39.90
N ASN A 146 -9.67 11.75 -40.34
CA ASN A 146 -10.19 13.03 -39.87
C ASN A 146 -11.68 13.23 -40.20
N ASP A 147 -12.12 12.77 -41.34
CA ASP A 147 -13.53 12.87 -41.74
C ASP A 147 -14.43 11.90 -40.93
N LEU A 148 -13.93 10.68 -40.60
CA LEU A 148 -14.61 9.75 -39.70
C LEU A 148 -14.72 10.36 -38.29
N LEU A 149 -13.67 10.98 -37.76
CA LEU A 149 -13.66 11.61 -36.43
C LEU A 149 -14.57 12.87 -36.39
N ASP A 150 -14.65 13.63 -37.50
CA ASP A 150 -15.60 14.73 -37.62
C ASP A 150 -17.06 14.27 -37.58
N LYS A 151 -17.39 13.18 -38.28
CA LYS A 151 -18.75 12.57 -38.21
C LYS A 151 -19.04 12.09 -36.80
N HIS A 152 -18.07 11.39 -36.16
CA HIS A 152 -18.20 10.89 -34.80
C HIS A 152 -18.44 12.04 -33.81
N SER A 153 -17.69 13.14 -33.89
CA SER A 153 -17.86 14.31 -33.02
C SER A 153 -19.25 14.96 -33.10
N ARG A 154 -19.95 14.79 -34.23
CA ARG A 154 -21.32 15.26 -34.44
C ARG A 154 -22.40 14.21 -34.14
N GLY A 155 -21.99 12.96 -33.82
CA GLY A 155 -22.89 11.83 -33.62
C GLY A 155 -23.57 11.37 -34.94
N GLU A 156 -22.93 11.58 -36.07
CA GLU A 156 -23.40 11.25 -37.42
C GLU A 156 -22.74 9.96 -37.97
N ASP A 157 -21.78 9.41 -37.28
CA ASP A 157 -21.07 8.19 -37.65
C ASP A 157 -21.96 6.95 -37.52
N THR A 158 -21.76 6.02 -38.42
CA THR A 158 -22.42 4.72 -38.40
C THR A 158 -21.41 3.58 -38.24
N PRO A 159 -21.78 2.38 -37.76
CA PRO A 159 -20.91 1.23 -37.76
C PRO A 159 -20.30 0.90 -39.12
N GLU A 160 -21.08 1.14 -40.19
CA GLU A 160 -20.68 0.93 -41.59
C GLU A 160 -19.56 1.89 -42.02
N ASP A 161 -19.58 3.15 -41.53
CA ASP A 161 -18.50 4.11 -41.82
C ASP A 161 -17.17 3.62 -41.24
N PHE A 162 -17.18 3.06 -40.01
CA PHE A 162 -16.01 2.49 -39.38
C PHE A 162 -15.53 1.21 -40.07
N GLU A 163 -16.45 0.30 -40.43
CA GLU A 163 -16.12 -0.93 -41.15
C GLU A 163 -15.49 -0.64 -42.50
N GLN A 164 -16.01 0.37 -43.23
CA GLN A 164 -15.44 0.81 -44.50
C GLN A 164 -14.02 1.38 -44.28
N PHE A 165 -13.85 2.28 -43.32
CA PHE A 165 -12.53 2.84 -43.00
C PHE A 165 -11.50 1.73 -42.68
N MET A 166 -11.86 0.76 -41.85
CA MET A 166 -10.98 -0.36 -41.49
C MET A 166 -10.74 -1.32 -42.66
N ALA A 167 -11.69 -1.48 -43.59
CA ALA A 167 -11.49 -2.29 -44.78
C ALA A 167 -10.47 -1.66 -45.75
N GLU A 168 -10.42 -0.33 -45.82
CA GLU A 168 -9.50 0.40 -46.71
C GLU A 168 -8.14 0.67 -46.05
N HIS A 169 -8.11 0.95 -44.75
CA HIS A 169 -6.94 1.45 -44.04
C HIS A 169 -6.50 0.60 -42.83
N GLY A 170 -7.12 -0.56 -42.60
CA GLY A 170 -6.83 -1.39 -41.43
C GLY A 170 -5.38 -1.84 -41.28
N ASP A 171 -4.63 -1.91 -42.37
CA ASP A 171 -3.18 -2.24 -42.38
C ASP A 171 -2.35 -1.24 -41.55
N PHE A 172 -2.83 -0.01 -41.39
CA PHE A 172 -2.16 1.03 -40.58
C PHE A 172 -2.45 0.92 -39.09
N PHE A 173 -3.40 0.05 -38.68
CA PHE A 173 -3.84 -0.13 -37.29
C PHE A 173 -3.65 -1.58 -36.81
N PRO A 174 -2.41 -1.97 -36.45
CA PRO A 174 -2.10 -3.35 -36.04
C PRO A 174 -2.84 -3.79 -34.78
N GLU A 175 -3.32 -2.87 -33.96
CA GLU A 175 -4.10 -3.10 -32.74
C GLU A 175 -5.53 -3.60 -33.05
N ASN A 176 -5.97 -3.46 -34.29
CA ASN A 176 -7.23 -3.93 -34.83
C ASN A 176 -8.47 -3.52 -33.97
N PRO A 177 -8.71 -2.21 -33.79
CA PRO A 177 -9.81 -1.70 -32.99
C PRO A 177 -11.16 -2.20 -33.54
N ARG A 178 -12.12 -2.40 -32.66
CA ARG A 178 -13.44 -2.99 -33.00
C ARG A 178 -14.50 -1.93 -33.31
N ASN A 179 -14.25 -0.70 -32.93
CA ASN A 179 -15.16 0.45 -33.10
C ASN A 179 -14.38 1.77 -33.05
N VAL A 180 -15.06 2.89 -33.37
CA VAL A 180 -14.47 4.24 -33.36
C VAL A 180 -13.95 4.63 -31.98
N GLU A 181 -14.62 4.21 -30.89
CA GLU A 181 -14.22 4.53 -29.52
C GLU A 181 -12.88 3.88 -29.15
N GLU A 182 -12.69 2.57 -29.47
CA GLU A 182 -11.41 1.88 -29.27
C GLU A 182 -10.27 2.50 -30.12
N LEU A 183 -10.60 2.90 -31.35
CA LEU A 183 -9.66 3.60 -32.23
C LEU A 183 -9.25 4.97 -31.62
N LEU A 184 -10.24 5.74 -31.14
CA LEU A 184 -10.00 7.02 -30.48
C LEU A 184 -9.16 6.86 -29.21
N ASP A 185 -9.45 5.86 -28.37
CA ASP A 185 -8.69 5.60 -27.15
C ASP A 185 -7.21 5.30 -27.46
N SER A 186 -6.95 4.42 -28.41
CA SER A 186 -5.60 4.04 -28.84
C SER A 186 -4.82 5.25 -29.41
N LEU A 187 -5.44 5.97 -30.34
CA LEU A 187 -4.82 7.14 -30.96
C LEU A 187 -4.59 8.30 -29.96
N ALA A 188 -5.54 8.54 -29.06
CA ALA A 188 -5.42 9.61 -28.07
C ALA A 188 -4.32 9.30 -27.04
N GLN A 189 -4.22 8.07 -26.57
CA GLN A 189 -3.15 7.65 -25.66
C GLN A 189 -1.77 7.86 -26.32
N ARG A 190 -1.65 7.49 -27.58
CA ARG A 190 -0.40 7.66 -28.34
C ARG A 190 -0.10 9.12 -28.63
N ALA A 191 -1.10 9.92 -29.00
CA ALA A 191 -0.93 11.36 -29.21
C ALA A 191 -0.57 12.10 -27.90
N ALA A 192 -1.18 11.72 -26.76
CA ALA A 192 -0.83 12.25 -25.46
C ALA A 192 0.61 11.86 -25.07
N ALA A 193 1.04 10.63 -25.35
CA ALA A 193 2.42 10.21 -25.16
C ALA A 193 3.40 11.00 -26.04
N ALA A 194 3.05 11.26 -27.31
CA ALA A 194 3.82 12.11 -28.20
C ALA A 194 3.91 13.56 -27.70
N GLN A 195 2.84 14.09 -27.14
CA GLN A 195 2.86 15.43 -26.53
C GLN A 195 3.74 15.47 -25.28
N ARG A 196 3.68 14.44 -24.42
CA ARG A 196 4.56 14.29 -23.25
C ARG A 196 6.02 14.14 -23.66
N LEU A 197 6.31 13.43 -24.76
CA LEU A 197 7.64 13.36 -25.34
C LEU A 197 8.17 14.76 -25.68
N ARG A 198 7.35 15.56 -26.38
CA ARG A 198 7.69 16.94 -26.71
C ARG A 198 7.91 17.80 -25.47
N ASN A 199 7.08 17.63 -24.43
CA ASN A 199 7.23 18.32 -23.14
C ASN A 199 8.50 17.88 -22.38
N SER A 200 8.99 16.66 -22.62
CA SER A 200 10.19 16.09 -21.99
C SER A 200 11.50 16.53 -22.65
N MET A 201 11.43 17.08 -23.88
CA MET A 201 12.60 17.59 -24.62
C MET A 201 13.01 19.00 -24.16
N THR A 202 14.28 19.32 -24.35
CA THR A 202 14.77 20.71 -24.22
C THR A 202 14.17 21.60 -25.28
N GLN A 203 14.22 22.92 -25.09
CA GLN A 203 13.74 23.85 -26.09
C GLN A 203 14.54 23.71 -27.41
N GLU A 204 15.86 23.54 -27.31
CA GLU A 204 16.74 23.36 -28.47
C GLU A 204 16.39 22.10 -29.28
N GLN A 205 16.13 20.97 -28.58
CA GLN A 205 15.70 19.72 -29.25
C GLN A 205 14.36 19.89 -29.98
N ARG A 206 13.39 20.57 -29.34
CA ARG A 206 12.07 20.85 -29.96
C ARG A 206 12.22 21.71 -31.23
N ASP A 207 12.95 22.81 -31.11
CA ASP A 207 13.13 23.76 -32.24
C ASP A 207 13.85 23.07 -33.40
N GLU A 208 14.85 22.23 -33.11
CA GLU A 208 15.59 21.48 -34.12
C GLU A 208 14.73 20.42 -34.81
N LEU A 209 13.93 19.64 -34.04
CA LEU A 209 13.00 18.66 -34.61
C LEU A 209 11.87 19.30 -35.41
N ASP A 210 11.32 20.43 -34.94
CA ASP A 210 10.27 21.16 -35.68
C ASP A 210 10.76 21.67 -37.01
N ALA A 211 11.97 22.23 -37.04
CA ALA A 211 12.60 22.70 -38.28
C ALA A 211 12.88 21.54 -39.26
N LEU A 212 13.36 20.39 -38.74
CA LEU A 212 13.60 19.19 -39.55
C LEU A 212 12.27 18.57 -40.07
N ALA A 213 11.23 18.49 -39.23
CA ALA A 213 9.93 17.96 -39.63
C ALA A 213 9.27 18.79 -40.74
N GLN A 214 9.37 20.13 -40.68
CA GLN A 214 8.86 21.01 -41.74
C GLN A 214 9.48 20.71 -43.09
N GLN A 215 10.77 20.31 -43.13
CA GLN A 215 11.48 19.98 -44.35
C GLN A 215 11.16 18.60 -44.90
N ALA A 216 10.96 17.63 -43.99
CA ALA A 216 10.71 16.24 -44.37
C ALA A 216 9.43 16.07 -45.20
N PHE A 217 8.40 16.84 -44.87
CA PHE A 217 7.08 16.62 -45.46
C PHE A 217 6.84 17.38 -46.77
N GLY A 218 7.62 18.40 -47.09
CA GLY A 218 7.57 19.10 -48.39
C GLY A 218 6.21 19.67 -48.84
N THR A 219 5.11 19.19 -48.22
CA THR A 219 3.74 19.61 -48.50
C THR A 219 3.04 20.07 -47.22
N PRO A 220 2.46 21.25 -47.19
CA PRO A 220 1.72 21.77 -46.04
C PRO A 220 0.52 20.90 -45.64
N SER A 221 -0.01 20.06 -46.54
CA SER A 221 -1.22 19.30 -46.36
C SER A 221 -1.09 18.23 -45.26
N LEU A 222 -0.01 17.45 -45.24
CA LEU A 222 0.19 16.38 -44.24
C LEU A 222 0.27 16.92 -42.80
N MET A 223 1.03 18.00 -42.60
CA MET A 223 1.12 18.66 -41.29
C MET A 223 -0.23 19.25 -40.85
N GLN A 224 -1.04 19.75 -41.78
CA GLN A 224 -2.39 20.22 -41.46
C GLN A 224 -3.30 19.08 -41.04
N GLN A 225 -3.26 17.91 -41.71
CA GLN A 225 -4.03 16.73 -41.35
C GLN A 225 -3.62 16.19 -39.97
N LEU A 226 -2.32 16.13 -39.66
CA LEU A 226 -1.84 15.69 -38.33
C LEU A 226 -2.26 16.66 -37.23
N ASN A 227 -2.20 17.99 -37.48
CA ASN A 227 -2.67 18.97 -36.50
C ASN A 227 -4.19 18.88 -36.26
N ARG A 228 -4.98 18.63 -37.34
CA ARG A 228 -6.43 18.40 -37.23
C ARG A 228 -6.73 17.15 -36.42
N LEU A 229 -6.01 16.06 -36.67
CA LEU A 229 -6.09 14.83 -35.89
C LEU A 229 -5.80 15.07 -34.41
N ASP A 230 -4.68 15.72 -34.08
CA ASP A 230 -4.33 16.04 -32.68
C ASP A 230 -5.43 16.86 -31.99
N ALA A 231 -6.05 17.81 -32.69
CA ALA A 231 -7.15 18.61 -32.17
C ALA A 231 -8.41 17.77 -31.89
N HIS A 232 -8.76 16.84 -32.79
CA HIS A 232 -9.86 15.89 -32.58
C HIS A 232 -9.63 14.99 -31.38
N LEU A 233 -8.46 14.38 -31.27
CA LEU A 233 -8.08 13.47 -30.18
C LEU A 233 -8.10 14.18 -28.83
N GLN A 234 -7.56 15.41 -28.78
CA GLN A 234 -7.54 16.20 -27.55
C GLN A 234 -8.95 16.62 -27.10
N ALA A 235 -9.81 16.96 -28.07
CA ALA A 235 -11.22 17.30 -27.79
C ALA A 235 -12.02 16.06 -27.35
N ALA A 236 -11.80 14.91 -27.97
CA ALA A 236 -12.50 13.65 -27.66
C ALA A 236 -12.06 13.01 -26.34
N ARG A 237 -10.79 13.15 -25.96
CA ARG A 237 -10.19 12.53 -24.75
C ARG A 237 -9.44 13.55 -23.90
N PRO A 238 -10.12 14.54 -23.30
CA PRO A 238 -9.47 15.56 -22.46
C PRO A 238 -8.96 15.00 -21.13
N GLY A 239 -9.33 13.76 -20.76
CA GLY A 239 -8.88 13.07 -19.55
C GLY A 239 -7.49 12.43 -19.65
N GLU A 240 -6.91 12.35 -20.86
CA GLU A 240 -5.56 11.87 -21.06
C GLU A 240 -4.52 12.88 -20.52
N ASP A 241 -3.33 12.41 -20.17
CA ASP A 241 -2.26 13.28 -19.67
C ASP A 241 -1.52 13.98 -20.83
N TRP A 242 -2.08 15.11 -21.29
CA TRP A 242 -1.51 15.96 -22.34
C TRP A 242 -0.39 16.87 -21.84
N SER A 243 -0.24 17.06 -20.53
CA SER A 243 0.66 18.05 -19.92
C SER A 243 1.89 17.46 -19.25
N GLY A 244 1.91 16.17 -19.01
CA GLY A 244 3.00 15.48 -18.32
C GLY A 244 4.34 15.60 -19.04
N SER A 245 5.43 15.37 -18.30
CA SER A 245 6.79 15.29 -18.83
C SER A 245 7.63 14.34 -17.99
N GLU A 246 8.57 13.63 -18.60
CA GLU A 246 9.48 12.71 -17.92
C GLU A 246 10.94 13.08 -18.17
N ARG A 247 11.83 12.70 -17.25
CA ARG A 247 13.27 13.00 -17.37
C ARG A 247 14.04 11.74 -17.70
N PHE A 248 14.47 11.63 -18.95
CA PHE A 248 15.37 10.59 -19.42
C PHE A 248 16.82 10.96 -19.11
N ARG A 249 17.63 10.00 -18.64
CA ARG A 249 19.00 10.23 -18.16
C ARG A 249 20.01 9.22 -18.70
N GLY A 250 19.59 8.33 -19.58
CA GLY A 250 20.43 7.26 -20.10
C GLY A 250 21.27 7.70 -21.30
N ASP A 251 22.09 6.78 -21.79
CA ASP A 251 22.99 6.99 -22.91
C ASP A 251 22.46 6.39 -24.22
N GLN A 252 21.44 5.53 -24.17
CA GLN A 252 20.86 4.90 -25.34
C GLN A 252 19.84 5.84 -25.99
N GLY A 253 20.17 6.35 -27.19
CA GLY A 253 19.25 7.20 -27.96
C GLY A 253 18.07 6.40 -28.50
N MET A 254 16.86 6.94 -28.36
CA MET A 254 15.62 6.42 -28.95
C MET A 254 15.16 7.32 -30.09
N GLY A 255 14.54 6.70 -31.12
CA GLY A 255 13.79 7.42 -32.13
C GLY A 255 12.48 8.00 -31.56
N LEU A 256 11.80 8.88 -32.33
CA LEU A 256 10.56 9.52 -31.87
C LEU A 256 9.44 8.50 -31.61
N GLY A 257 9.30 7.51 -32.48
CA GLY A 257 8.32 6.44 -32.32
C GLY A 257 8.60 5.57 -31.08
N GLU A 258 9.85 5.13 -30.90
CA GLU A 258 10.29 4.35 -29.72
C GLU A 258 10.11 5.14 -28.42
N ALA A 259 10.47 6.43 -28.42
CA ALA A 259 10.33 7.29 -27.25
C ALA A 259 8.85 7.50 -26.88
N THR A 260 7.97 7.62 -27.88
CA THR A 260 6.51 7.68 -27.67
C THR A 260 6.00 6.39 -27.07
N GLY A 261 6.42 5.22 -27.59
CA GLY A 261 6.09 3.92 -27.02
C GLY A 261 6.58 3.77 -25.58
N ALA A 262 7.82 4.18 -25.30
CA ALA A 262 8.36 4.16 -23.93
C ALA A 262 7.55 5.05 -22.96
N LEU A 263 7.01 6.18 -23.41
CA LEU A 263 6.13 7.03 -22.60
C LEU A 263 4.73 6.44 -22.40
N GLN A 264 4.23 5.67 -23.37
CA GLN A 264 3.02 4.85 -23.17
C GLN A 264 3.27 3.77 -22.11
N ASP A 265 4.36 3.03 -22.22
CA ASP A 265 4.75 2.02 -21.20
C ASP A 265 4.89 2.64 -19.80
N ILE A 266 5.48 3.82 -19.70
CA ILE A 266 5.61 4.55 -18.43
C ILE A 266 4.23 4.91 -17.87
N ALA A 267 3.29 5.37 -18.71
CA ALA A 267 1.94 5.68 -18.28
C ALA A 267 1.19 4.42 -17.81
N GLU A 268 1.30 3.32 -18.55
CA GLU A 268 0.75 2.02 -18.13
C GLU A 268 1.35 1.54 -16.81
N LEU A 269 2.66 1.68 -16.62
CA LEU A 269 3.34 1.31 -15.37
C LEU A 269 2.89 2.18 -14.19
N ASP A 270 2.64 3.48 -14.40
CA ASP A 270 2.12 4.38 -13.37
C ASP A 270 0.66 4.02 -13.01
N ALA A 271 -0.19 3.76 -14.01
CA ALA A 271 -1.56 3.31 -13.81
C ALA A 271 -1.61 1.96 -13.05
N LEU A 272 -0.74 1.00 -13.43
CA LEU A 272 -0.60 -0.27 -12.72
C LEU A 272 -0.13 -0.06 -11.28
N ALA A 273 0.85 0.80 -11.04
CA ALA A 273 1.34 1.09 -9.69
C ALA A 273 0.23 1.71 -8.82
N GLU A 274 -0.62 2.56 -9.38
CA GLU A 274 -1.78 3.13 -8.71
C GLU A 274 -2.84 2.05 -8.40
N GLN A 275 -3.24 1.24 -9.40
CA GLN A 275 -4.18 0.14 -9.22
C GLN A 275 -3.68 -0.87 -8.16
N LEU A 276 -2.41 -1.27 -8.22
CA LEU A 276 -1.79 -2.19 -7.27
C LEU A 276 -1.65 -1.58 -5.87
N SER A 277 -1.51 -0.26 -5.73
CA SER A 277 -1.45 0.43 -4.45
C SER A 277 -2.75 0.32 -3.67
N GLN A 278 -3.90 0.20 -4.36
CA GLN A 278 -5.23 0.11 -3.78
C GLN A 278 -5.55 1.25 -2.79
N GLN A 279 -5.03 2.45 -3.04
CA GLN A 279 -5.17 3.60 -2.12
C GLN A 279 -6.36 4.51 -2.42
N TYR A 280 -7.02 4.34 -3.56
CA TYR A 280 -8.19 5.14 -3.94
C TYR A 280 -9.50 4.59 -3.33
N ALA A 281 -10.49 5.47 -3.22
CA ALA A 281 -11.79 5.13 -2.65
C ALA A 281 -12.53 4.14 -3.56
N GLY A 282 -12.98 3.01 -3.00
CA GLY A 282 -13.69 1.98 -3.75
C GLY A 282 -12.79 0.92 -4.40
N ALA A 283 -11.46 1.06 -4.36
CA ALA A 283 -10.52 0.13 -4.98
C ALA A 283 -10.83 -1.35 -4.67
N ALA A 284 -10.83 -2.19 -5.68
CA ALA A 284 -11.00 -3.63 -5.61
C ALA A 284 -9.88 -4.33 -6.38
N LEU A 285 -9.57 -5.58 -6.02
CA LEU A 285 -8.57 -6.34 -6.77
C LEU A 285 -9.04 -6.68 -8.18
N ASP A 286 -10.36 -6.67 -8.41
CA ASP A 286 -10.95 -6.85 -9.74
C ASP A 286 -10.74 -5.63 -10.65
N ASP A 287 -10.36 -4.48 -10.11
CA ASP A 287 -10.08 -3.26 -10.88
C ASP A 287 -8.67 -3.29 -11.51
N ILE A 288 -7.84 -4.29 -11.16
CA ILE A 288 -6.49 -4.44 -11.71
C ILE A 288 -6.60 -4.96 -13.14
N ASP A 289 -6.05 -4.21 -14.09
CA ASP A 289 -5.95 -4.63 -15.48
C ASP A 289 -4.90 -5.74 -15.63
N LEU A 290 -5.39 -6.99 -15.71
CA LEU A 290 -4.53 -8.16 -15.80
C LEU A 290 -3.81 -8.28 -17.14
N ASP A 291 -4.41 -7.75 -18.22
CA ASP A 291 -3.81 -7.78 -19.54
C ASP A 291 -2.67 -6.76 -19.63
N MET A 292 -2.86 -5.57 -19.13
CA MET A 292 -1.80 -4.57 -18.97
C MET A 292 -0.69 -5.08 -18.05
N LEU A 293 -1.05 -5.75 -16.95
CA LEU A 293 -0.07 -6.35 -16.03
C LEU A 293 0.76 -7.45 -16.71
N ALA A 294 0.14 -8.28 -17.53
CA ALA A 294 0.83 -9.32 -18.30
C ALA A 294 1.79 -8.71 -19.34
N ARG A 295 1.35 -7.70 -20.08
CA ARG A 295 2.19 -6.98 -21.05
C ARG A 295 3.41 -6.34 -20.39
N GLN A 296 3.23 -5.65 -19.27
CA GLN A 296 4.28 -4.85 -18.65
C GLN A 296 5.19 -5.65 -17.71
N LEU A 297 4.65 -6.63 -16.96
CA LEU A 297 5.40 -7.35 -15.93
C LEU A 297 5.46 -8.88 -16.16
N GLY A 298 4.83 -9.36 -17.22
CA GLY A 298 4.80 -10.77 -17.63
C GLY A 298 3.63 -11.56 -17.04
N ASP A 299 3.32 -12.71 -17.67
CA ASP A 299 2.17 -13.57 -17.35
C ASP A 299 2.16 -14.06 -15.90
N GLU A 300 3.33 -14.29 -15.30
CA GLU A 300 3.43 -14.67 -13.89
C GLU A 300 2.89 -13.60 -12.95
N ALA A 301 3.10 -12.32 -13.28
CA ALA A 301 2.57 -11.20 -12.48
C ALA A 301 1.04 -11.14 -12.54
N ALA A 302 0.47 -11.35 -13.71
CA ALA A 302 -0.98 -11.42 -13.91
C ALA A 302 -1.60 -12.63 -13.20
N ALA A 303 -0.94 -13.79 -13.25
CA ALA A 303 -1.37 -15.00 -12.53
C ALA A 303 -1.36 -14.80 -11.00
N ASP A 304 -0.32 -14.14 -10.47
CA ASP A 304 -0.25 -13.79 -9.05
C ASP A 304 -1.39 -12.85 -8.65
N ALA A 305 -1.63 -11.77 -9.40
CA ALA A 305 -2.70 -10.82 -9.13
C ALA A 305 -4.09 -11.48 -9.20
N ARG A 306 -4.33 -12.33 -10.20
CA ARG A 306 -5.58 -13.13 -10.32
C ARG A 306 -5.78 -14.04 -9.12
N THR A 307 -4.73 -14.74 -8.69
CA THR A 307 -4.78 -15.62 -7.50
C THR A 307 -5.13 -14.83 -6.23
N LEU A 308 -4.60 -13.61 -6.08
CA LEU A 308 -4.93 -12.73 -4.96
C LEU A 308 -6.39 -12.27 -5.01
N ALA A 309 -6.92 -11.94 -6.19
CA ALA A 309 -8.32 -11.56 -6.38
C ALA A 309 -9.27 -12.73 -6.08
N ASP A 310 -8.95 -13.94 -6.54
CA ASP A 310 -9.73 -15.15 -6.25
C ASP A 310 -9.72 -15.47 -4.75
N LEU A 311 -8.57 -15.27 -4.07
CA LEU A 311 -8.48 -15.43 -2.62
C LEU A 311 -9.36 -14.41 -1.89
N GLU A 312 -9.41 -13.16 -2.32
CA GLU A 312 -10.31 -12.14 -1.75
C GLU A 312 -11.77 -12.58 -1.89
N LYS A 313 -12.18 -13.00 -3.10
CA LYS A 313 -13.56 -13.48 -3.37
C LYS A 313 -13.92 -14.70 -2.53
N GLU A 314 -13.00 -15.65 -2.40
CA GLU A 314 -13.23 -16.86 -1.61
C GLU A 314 -13.40 -16.54 -0.12
N LEU A 315 -12.58 -15.64 0.44
CA LEU A 315 -12.71 -15.20 1.84
C LEU A 315 -14.02 -14.44 2.09
N GLN A 316 -14.51 -13.70 1.11
CA GLN A 316 -15.83 -13.06 1.16
C GLN A 316 -16.95 -14.11 1.14
N ARG A 317 -16.86 -15.09 0.24
CA ARG A 317 -17.85 -16.17 0.11
C ARG A 317 -17.93 -17.05 1.36
N GLN A 318 -16.81 -17.30 2.02
CA GLN A 318 -16.74 -18.06 3.27
C GLN A 318 -17.26 -17.28 4.48
N GLY A 319 -17.68 -16.04 4.34
CA GLY A 319 -18.24 -15.22 5.40
C GLY A 319 -17.22 -14.77 6.45
N PHE A 320 -15.97 -14.56 6.05
CA PHE A 320 -14.95 -13.97 6.92
C PHE A 320 -15.08 -12.46 7.05
N PHE A 321 -15.79 -11.83 6.12
CA PHE A 321 -16.02 -10.40 6.08
C PHE A 321 -17.51 -10.08 6.02
N ASP A 322 -17.95 -9.13 6.85
CA ASP A 322 -19.29 -8.57 6.86
C ASP A 322 -19.26 -7.10 6.43
N ARG A 323 -20.30 -6.63 5.74
CA ARG A 323 -20.49 -5.22 5.43
C ARG A 323 -21.06 -4.50 6.64
N GLY A 324 -20.34 -3.48 7.15
CA GLY A 324 -20.85 -2.61 8.19
C GLY A 324 -22.00 -1.70 7.70
N ALA A 325 -22.72 -1.06 8.61
CA ALA A 325 -23.80 -0.10 8.28
C ALA A 325 -23.27 1.13 7.46
N ASP A 326 -21.97 1.39 7.56
CA ASP A 326 -21.24 2.41 6.79
C ASP A 326 -20.79 1.94 5.40
N GLY A 327 -21.24 0.75 4.95
CA GLY A 327 -20.86 0.14 3.70
C GLY A 327 -19.42 -0.43 3.68
N GLN A 328 -18.67 -0.28 4.77
CA GLN A 328 -17.29 -0.78 4.86
C GLN A 328 -17.22 -2.25 5.27
N TRP A 329 -16.25 -2.95 4.71
CA TRP A 329 -15.98 -4.34 5.07
C TRP A 329 -15.34 -4.44 6.46
N ARG A 330 -15.89 -5.30 7.30
CA ARG A 330 -15.39 -5.61 8.66
C ARG A 330 -15.15 -7.10 8.79
N LEU A 331 -14.18 -7.48 9.63
CA LEU A 331 -14.01 -8.89 9.99
C LEU A 331 -15.27 -9.38 10.68
N SER A 332 -15.83 -10.47 10.17
CA SER A 332 -17.02 -11.09 10.76
C SER A 332 -16.72 -11.63 12.17
N PRO A 333 -17.73 -11.82 13.01
CA PRO A 333 -17.56 -12.51 14.30
C PRO A 333 -16.98 -13.93 14.14
N LYS A 334 -17.22 -14.58 13.00
CA LYS A 334 -16.62 -15.88 12.65
C LYS A 334 -15.10 -15.75 12.45
N ALA A 335 -14.68 -14.78 11.65
CA ALA A 335 -13.26 -14.50 11.44
C ALA A 335 -12.54 -14.13 12.73
N MET A 336 -13.15 -13.27 13.56
CA MET A 336 -12.57 -12.85 14.83
C MET A 336 -12.38 -14.01 15.80
N ARG A 337 -13.35 -14.92 15.89
CA ARG A 337 -13.23 -16.14 16.70
C ARG A 337 -12.10 -17.03 16.20
N GLN A 338 -11.98 -17.22 14.89
CA GLN A 338 -10.97 -18.08 14.29
C GLN A 338 -9.56 -17.50 14.45
N LEU A 339 -9.38 -16.19 14.23
CA LEU A 339 -8.11 -15.50 14.47
C LEU A 339 -7.70 -15.58 15.95
N GLY A 340 -8.63 -15.32 16.87
CA GLY A 340 -8.39 -15.44 18.30
C GLY A 340 -8.04 -16.87 18.71
N GLN A 341 -8.73 -17.86 18.17
CA GLN A 341 -8.49 -19.29 18.40
C GLN A 341 -7.10 -19.74 17.91
N THR A 342 -6.73 -19.32 16.70
CA THR A 342 -5.41 -19.62 16.12
C THR A 342 -4.31 -18.95 16.93
N ALA A 343 -4.46 -17.65 17.23
CA ALA A 343 -3.51 -16.91 18.04
C ALA A 343 -3.36 -17.52 19.44
N LEU A 344 -4.46 -17.93 20.07
CA LEU A 344 -4.41 -18.59 21.38
C LEU A 344 -3.74 -19.97 21.30
N ARG A 345 -4.00 -20.75 20.26
CA ARG A 345 -3.35 -22.06 20.05
C ARG A 345 -1.83 -21.89 19.94
N ASP A 346 -1.34 -20.94 19.15
CA ASP A 346 0.09 -20.65 19.00
C ASP A 346 0.71 -20.26 20.35
N VAL A 347 0.02 -19.42 21.13
CA VAL A 347 0.44 -18.99 22.47
C VAL A 347 0.47 -20.18 23.44
N MET A 348 -0.57 -21.01 23.44
CA MET A 348 -0.65 -22.17 24.34
C MET A 348 0.39 -23.25 24.01
N ASN A 349 0.68 -23.49 22.74
CA ASN A 349 1.75 -24.40 22.32
C ASN A 349 3.12 -23.94 22.87
N ARG A 350 3.38 -22.64 22.87
CA ARG A 350 4.61 -22.06 23.43
C ARG A 350 4.64 -22.08 24.98
N LEU A 351 3.47 -21.98 25.63
CA LEU A 351 3.36 -22.10 27.08
C LEU A 351 3.56 -23.54 27.55
N SER A 352 2.99 -24.53 26.85
CA SER A 352 3.09 -25.95 27.20
C SER A 352 4.52 -26.50 27.07
N SER A 353 5.34 -25.89 26.21
CA SER A 353 6.76 -26.23 26.08
C SER A 353 7.63 -25.76 27.27
N ARG A 354 7.08 -24.93 28.19
CA ARG A 354 7.86 -24.26 29.26
C ARG A 354 7.51 -24.65 30.70
N GLY A 355 6.65 -25.64 30.97
CA GLY A 355 6.47 -26.12 32.35
C GLY A 355 5.10 -26.61 32.76
N GLY A 356 5.08 -27.59 33.63
CA GLY A 356 3.92 -28.31 34.16
C GLY A 356 2.98 -27.46 34.99
N GLN A 357 1.70 -27.77 34.88
CA GLN A 357 0.61 -27.14 35.62
C GLN A 357 0.43 -27.76 37.03
N ARG A 358 0.20 -26.90 38.00
CA ARG A 358 -0.40 -27.26 39.30
C ARG A 358 -1.59 -26.35 39.51
N GLU A 359 -2.79 -26.97 39.70
CA GLU A 359 -4.01 -26.27 40.11
C GLU A 359 -4.05 -26.17 41.62
N THR A 360 -4.37 -25.00 42.17
CA THR A 360 -4.70 -24.79 43.59
C THR A 360 -6.11 -24.23 43.70
N ARG A 361 -6.96 -24.91 44.47
CA ARG A 361 -8.30 -24.45 44.83
C ARG A 361 -8.23 -23.68 46.16
N ARG A 362 -8.80 -22.48 46.21
CA ARG A 362 -9.02 -21.71 47.45
C ARG A 362 -10.49 -21.36 47.55
N ALA A 363 -11.07 -21.53 48.76
CA ALA A 363 -12.44 -21.18 49.12
C ALA A 363 -12.55 -19.68 49.47
N GLY A 364 -13.70 -19.04 49.20
CA GLY A 364 -13.98 -17.63 49.55
C GLY A 364 -15.41 -17.18 49.28
N ALA A 365 -15.83 -16.12 49.99
CA ALA A 365 -17.18 -15.69 50.27
C ALA A 365 -17.87 -14.96 49.10
N MET A 366 -18.59 -15.59 48.26
CA MET A 366 -19.66 -15.24 47.29
C MET A 366 -19.53 -16.01 45.97
N GLY A 367 -19.79 -17.27 45.96
CA GLY A 367 -19.82 -18.14 44.79
C GLY A 367 -21.04 -19.09 44.80
N GLU A 368 -21.14 -19.93 43.76
CA GLU A 368 -22.12 -21.03 43.78
C GLU A 368 -21.79 -22.00 44.91
N PRO A 369 -22.82 -22.51 45.67
CA PRO A 369 -22.59 -23.49 46.71
C PRO A 369 -21.90 -24.74 46.17
N THR A 370 -20.79 -25.16 46.79
CA THR A 370 -20.09 -26.41 46.40
C THR A 370 -20.84 -27.67 46.84
N GLY A 371 -21.86 -27.50 47.65
CA GLY A 371 -22.57 -28.60 48.35
C GLY A 371 -21.82 -29.13 49.58
N ALA A 372 -20.64 -28.58 49.89
CA ALA A 372 -19.92 -28.83 51.14
C ALA A 372 -20.22 -27.72 52.16
N SER A 373 -20.07 -28.03 53.45
CA SER A 373 -20.14 -27.03 54.52
C SER A 373 -18.91 -27.15 55.43
N ARG A 374 -18.58 -26.08 56.13
CA ARG A 374 -17.51 -26.00 57.11
C ARG A 374 -17.99 -25.35 58.42
N PRO A 375 -17.30 -25.59 59.55
CA PRO A 375 -17.61 -24.91 60.79
C PRO A 375 -17.52 -23.38 60.63
N TRP A 376 -18.48 -22.68 61.24
CA TRP A 376 -18.49 -21.22 61.23
C TRP A 376 -17.34 -20.65 62.05
N GLU A 377 -16.64 -19.66 61.49
CA GLU A 377 -15.59 -18.87 62.16
C GLU A 377 -16.06 -17.42 62.29
N PHE A 378 -15.55 -16.73 63.35
CA PHE A 378 -15.90 -15.32 63.54
C PHE A 378 -15.45 -14.45 62.39
N GLY A 379 -16.41 -13.82 61.71
CA GLY A 379 -16.17 -13.00 60.53
C GLY A 379 -16.70 -13.59 59.21
N ASP A 380 -17.20 -14.83 59.23
CA ASP A 380 -17.83 -15.44 58.05
C ASP A 380 -19.14 -14.71 57.69
N THR A 381 -19.30 -14.43 56.40
CA THR A 381 -20.45 -13.74 55.79
C THR A 381 -21.33 -14.69 54.96
N GLU A 382 -20.94 -15.97 54.84
CA GLU A 382 -21.62 -17.02 54.09
C GLU A 382 -22.93 -17.42 54.74
N SER A 383 -23.84 -17.98 53.94
CA SER A 383 -25.11 -18.49 54.45
C SER A 383 -24.91 -19.73 55.34
N TRP A 384 -25.65 -19.81 56.44
CA TRP A 384 -25.63 -20.98 57.29
C TRP A 384 -26.20 -22.21 56.57
N ASP A 385 -25.52 -23.36 56.68
CA ASP A 385 -26.11 -24.65 56.35
C ASP A 385 -27.03 -25.08 57.53
N VAL A 386 -28.28 -24.69 57.40
CA VAL A 386 -29.29 -24.93 58.47
C VAL A 386 -29.46 -26.39 58.71
N VAL A 387 -29.43 -27.25 57.72
CA VAL A 387 -29.64 -28.69 57.85
C VAL A 387 -28.49 -29.31 58.64
N ARG A 388 -27.27 -29.04 58.31
CA ARG A 388 -26.09 -29.55 59.02
C ARG A 388 -25.96 -28.93 60.41
N THR A 389 -26.23 -27.67 60.60
CA THR A 389 -26.26 -27.01 61.90
C THR A 389 -27.25 -27.66 62.86
N LEU A 390 -28.49 -27.94 62.43
CA LEU A 390 -29.49 -28.64 63.24
C LEU A 390 -29.08 -30.08 63.49
N THR A 391 -28.49 -30.75 62.51
CA THR A 391 -28.02 -32.13 62.68
C THR A 391 -26.92 -32.19 63.75
N ASN A 392 -25.94 -31.28 63.71
CA ASN A 392 -24.87 -31.19 64.69
C ASN A 392 -25.39 -30.91 66.08
N ALA A 393 -26.35 -29.97 66.22
CA ALA A 393 -27.01 -29.67 67.52
C ALA A 393 -27.75 -30.86 68.06
N THR A 394 -28.45 -31.63 67.22
CA THR A 394 -29.17 -32.83 67.59
C THR A 394 -28.23 -33.98 68.00
N LEU A 395 -27.11 -34.15 67.26
CA LEU A 395 -26.13 -35.20 67.60
C LEU A 395 -25.32 -34.85 68.86
N ARG A 396 -25.15 -33.58 69.20
CA ARG A 396 -24.47 -33.17 70.41
C ARG A 396 -25.30 -33.44 71.69
N ASP A 397 -26.67 -33.32 71.65
CA ASP A 397 -27.53 -33.51 72.76
C ASP A 397 -28.80 -34.35 72.34
N PRO A 398 -28.64 -35.66 72.12
CA PRO A 398 -29.69 -36.52 71.58
C PRO A 398 -30.88 -36.62 72.52
N GLY A 399 -32.10 -36.43 71.99
CA GLY A 399 -33.36 -36.59 72.74
C GLY A 399 -33.85 -35.36 73.48
N ARG A 400 -33.20 -34.25 73.43
CA ARG A 400 -33.62 -33.00 74.05
C ARG A 400 -34.54 -32.18 73.14
N VAL A 401 -35.73 -31.88 73.63
CA VAL A 401 -36.72 -31.03 72.97
C VAL A 401 -37.06 -29.83 73.87
N PRO A 402 -36.95 -28.59 73.42
CA PRO A 402 -36.48 -28.12 72.12
C PRO A 402 -34.95 -28.23 71.93
N VAL A 403 -34.49 -28.42 70.67
CA VAL A 403 -33.10 -28.49 70.32
C VAL A 403 -32.45 -27.14 70.63
N ARG A 404 -31.34 -27.14 71.40
CA ARG A 404 -30.56 -25.94 71.71
C ARG A 404 -29.31 -25.92 70.86
N MET A 405 -29.15 -24.85 70.04
CA MET A 405 -27.94 -24.62 69.22
C MET A 405 -26.82 -23.95 70.02
N ALA A 406 -25.61 -24.37 69.82
CA ALA A 406 -24.41 -23.74 70.31
C ALA A 406 -23.64 -23.22 69.09
N VAL A 407 -22.74 -22.25 69.31
CA VAL A 407 -21.88 -21.66 68.21
C VAL A 407 -21.03 -22.73 67.51
N THR A 408 -20.65 -23.75 68.24
CA THR A 408 -19.91 -24.93 67.74
C THR A 408 -20.70 -25.83 66.80
N ASP A 409 -22.03 -25.73 66.77
CA ASP A 409 -22.86 -26.48 65.85
C ASP A 409 -23.07 -25.83 64.52
N VAL A 410 -22.77 -24.54 64.44
CA VAL A 410 -23.01 -23.70 63.23
C VAL A 410 -22.06 -24.07 62.12
N GLU A 411 -22.65 -24.46 61.01
CA GLU A 411 -21.89 -24.63 59.72
C GLU A 411 -22.36 -23.61 58.70
N VAL A 412 -21.40 -23.16 57.89
CA VAL A 412 -21.64 -22.29 56.76
C VAL A 412 -21.40 -23.04 55.45
N VAL A 413 -22.21 -22.69 54.46
CA VAL A 413 -22.11 -23.29 53.12
C VAL A 413 -20.77 -22.87 52.49
N GLU A 414 -19.98 -23.86 52.08
CA GLU A 414 -18.79 -23.54 51.27
C GLU A 414 -19.20 -23.07 49.87
N THR A 415 -18.74 -21.89 49.50
CA THR A 415 -18.96 -21.33 48.19
C THR A 415 -17.65 -21.30 47.39
N GLU A 416 -17.67 -21.66 46.09
CA GLU A 416 -16.53 -21.44 45.21
C GLU A 416 -16.41 -19.95 44.91
N GLN A 417 -15.33 -19.35 45.37
CA GLN A 417 -15.01 -17.98 44.95
C GLN A 417 -14.52 -18.01 43.51
N ARG A 418 -15.37 -17.66 42.57
CA ARG A 418 -14.92 -17.26 41.23
C ARG A 418 -14.32 -15.88 41.36
N ALA A 419 -13.02 -15.80 41.64
CA ALA A 419 -12.30 -14.52 41.56
C ALA A 419 -12.46 -13.96 40.15
N GLN A 420 -13.23 -12.87 40.01
CA GLN A 420 -13.34 -12.12 38.76
C GLN A 420 -12.13 -11.16 38.65
N ALA A 421 -11.58 -11.03 37.48
CA ALA A 421 -10.53 -10.04 37.23
C ALA A 421 -11.05 -8.91 36.32
N ALA A 422 -10.66 -7.67 36.67
CA ALA A 422 -10.79 -6.52 35.79
C ALA A 422 -9.44 -6.27 35.14
N VAL A 423 -9.33 -6.55 33.86
CA VAL A 423 -8.08 -6.51 33.10
C VAL A 423 -8.08 -5.33 32.13
N ALA A 424 -7.08 -4.46 32.24
CA ALA A 424 -6.78 -3.45 31.24
C ALA A 424 -5.51 -3.86 30.48
N LEU A 425 -5.63 -4.15 29.18
CA LEU A 425 -4.50 -4.36 28.30
C LEU A 425 -4.25 -3.07 27.50
N LEU A 426 -3.13 -2.42 27.80
CA LEU A 426 -2.67 -1.19 27.15
C LEU A 426 -1.68 -1.57 26.05
N VAL A 427 -1.96 -1.18 24.83
CA VAL A 427 -1.16 -1.52 23.66
C VAL A 427 -0.65 -0.24 22.99
N ASP A 428 0.66 -0.13 22.90
CA ASP A 428 1.32 0.98 22.22
C ASP A 428 1.08 0.91 20.72
N THR A 429 0.63 2.03 20.16
CA THR A 429 0.36 2.18 18.72
C THR A 429 1.22 3.28 18.10
N SER A 430 2.28 3.68 18.78
CA SER A 430 3.23 4.68 18.30
C SER A 430 3.97 4.23 17.04
N PHE A 431 4.56 5.19 16.37
CA PHE A 431 5.27 4.98 15.09
C PHE A 431 6.38 3.92 15.18
N SER A 432 7.13 3.85 16.28
CA SER A 432 8.20 2.87 16.49
C SER A 432 7.68 1.42 16.45
N MET A 433 6.53 1.15 17.04
CA MET A 433 5.89 -0.16 17.02
C MET A 433 5.61 -0.68 15.60
N VAL A 434 5.32 0.23 14.67
CA VAL A 434 5.05 -0.09 13.27
C VAL A 434 6.35 -0.35 12.51
N MET A 435 7.34 0.54 12.66
CA MET A 435 8.62 0.47 11.92
C MET A 435 9.44 -0.76 12.26
N ASP A 436 9.44 -1.18 13.53
CA ASP A 436 10.24 -2.31 13.99
C ASP A 436 9.53 -3.67 13.91
N GLY A 437 8.39 -3.74 13.20
CA GLY A 437 7.66 -4.99 12.99
C GLY A 437 6.96 -5.55 14.24
N ARG A 438 6.85 -4.76 15.33
CA ARG A 438 6.27 -5.16 16.63
C ARG A 438 4.75 -5.16 16.62
N TRP A 439 4.16 -4.55 15.61
CA TRP A 439 2.71 -4.34 15.45
C TRP A 439 1.92 -5.64 15.34
N VAL A 440 2.35 -6.58 14.50
CA VAL A 440 1.64 -7.85 14.27
C VAL A 440 1.69 -8.77 15.50
N PRO A 441 2.85 -8.99 16.15
CA PRO A 441 2.92 -9.75 17.41
C PRO A 441 2.04 -9.18 18.52
N MET A 442 1.98 -7.84 18.66
CA MET A 442 1.13 -7.16 19.63
C MET A 442 -0.36 -7.42 19.38
N LYS A 443 -0.83 -7.25 18.12
CA LYS A 443 -2.23 -7.56 17.76
C LYS A 443 -2.59 -9.01 18.01
N ARG A 444 -1.73 -9.96 17.64
CA ARG A 444 -1.93 -11.40 17.94
C ARG A 444 -2.10 -11.64 19.43
N THR A 445 -1.26 -11.01 20.24
CA THR A 445 -1.31 -11.14 21.70
C THR A 445 -2.63 -10.64 22.27
N ALA A 446 -3.08 -9.46 21.84
CA ALA A 446 -4.34 -8.89 22.29
C ALA A 446 -5.56 -9.75 21.88
N LEU A 447 -5.57 -10.28 20.66
CA LEU A 447 -6.62 -11.18 20.18
C LEU A 447 -6.62 -12.53 20.92
N ALA A 448 -5.43 -13.09 21.21
CA ALA A 448 -5.30 -14.31 21.98
C ALA A 448 -5.82 -14.13 23.40
N LEU A 449 -5.46 -13.04 24.08
CA LEU A 449 -5.94 -12.72 25.42
C LEU A 449 -7.44 -12.50 25.43
N ASN A 450 -7.98 -11.72 24.47
CA ASN A 450 -9.42 -11.51 24.35
C ASN A 450 -10.18 -12.83 24.13
N HIS A 451 -9.68 -13.71 23.27
CA HIS A 451 -10.29 -15.01 23.04
C HIS A 451 -10.25 -15.89 24.29
N LEU A 452 -9.14 -15.91 25.01
CA LEU A 452 -8.99 -16.64 26.26
C LEU A 452 -10.00 -16.14 27.31
N VAL A 453 -10.09 -14.82 27.52
CA VAL A 453 -11.00 -14.22 28.48
C VAL A 453 -12.46 -14.51 28.11
N SER A 454 -12.84 -14.28 26.85
CA SER A 454 -14.22 -14.47 26.38
C SER A 454 -14.70 -15.93 26.37
N THR A 455 -13.78 -16.91 26.30
CA THR A 455 -14.13 -18.34 26.23
C THR A 455 -13.97 -19.05 27.57
N ARG A 456 -12.86 -18.83 28.27
CA ARG A 456 -12.48 -19.59 29.46
C ARG A 456 -12.71 -18.84 30.76
N PHE A 457 -12.67 -17.50 30.74
CA PHE A 457 -12.82 -16.65 31.92
C PHE A 457 -13.95 -15.62 31.73
N ARG A 458 -15.15 -16.12 31.40
CA ARG A 458 -16.31 -15.30 31.02
C ARG A 458 -16.76 -14.28 32.08
N GLY A 459 -16.37 -14.48 33.34
CA GLY A 459 -16.64 -13.56 34.43
C GLY A 459 -15.68 -12.37 34.49
N ASP A 460 -14.57 -12.41 33.76
CA ASP A 460 -13.58 -11.33 33.78
C ASP A 460 -13.96 -10.22 32.81
N ALA A 461 -13.66 -9.00 33.22
CA ALA A 461 -13.87 -7.80 32.41
C ALA A 461 -12.54 -7.39 31.75
N LEU A 462 -12.40 -7.63 30.45
CA LEU A 462 -11.24 -7.18 29.67
C LEU A 462 -11.56 -5.88 28.94
N GLN A 463 -10.68 -4.88 29.07
CA GLN A 463 -10.67 -3.67 28.26
C GLN A 463 -9.36 -3.53 27.49
N LEU A 464 -9.45 -3.35 26.18
CA LEU A 464 -8.31 -3.04 25.31
C LEU A 464 -8.20 -1.53 25.17
N ILE A 465 -7.00 -0.99 25.39
CA ILE A 465 -6.71 0.44 25.31
C ILE A 465 -5.52 0.62 24.36
N ALA A 466 -5.77 1.22 23.20
CA ALA A 466 -4.72 1.59 22.26
C ALA A 466 -4.24 3.00 22.57
N PHE A 467 -2.92 3.22 22.58
CA PHE A 467 -2.35 4.54 22.85
C PHE A 467 -1.18 4.89 21.93
N GLY A 468 -1.22 6.05 21.37
CA GLY A 468 -0.19 6.77 20.64
C GLY A 468 -0.10 8.17 21.24
N ARG A 469 -0.36 9.22 20.45
CA ARG A 469 -0.49 10.60 20.97
C ARG A 469 -1.67 10.77 21.94
N HIS A 470 -2.76 10.05 21.67
CA HIS A 470 -3.92 9.92 22.56
C HIS A 470 -4.18 8.44 22.87
N ALA A 471 -4.83 8.17 23.98
CA ALA A 471 -5.30 6.83 24.28
C ALA A 471 -6.82 6.72 24.03
N ARG A 472 -7.27 5.55 23.56
CA ARG A 472 -8.68 5.26 23.35
C ARG A 472 -8.99 3.79 23.67
N VAL A 473 -10.21 3.55 24.13
CA VAL A 473 -10.72 2.20 24.25
C VAL A 473 -11.03 1.67 22.86
N VAL A 474 -10.60 0.45 22.57
CA VAL A 474 -10.81 -0.19 21.27
C VAL A 474 -11.44 -1.57 21.46
N THR A 475 -12.30 -1.95 20.54
CA THR A 475 -12.79 -3.32 20.43
C THR A 475 -11.73 -4.21 19.77
N PRO A 476 -11.78 -5.54 19.97
CA PRO A 476 -10.89 -6.47 19.27
C PRO A 476 -10.94 -6.32 17.74
N THR A 477 -12.13 -6.02 17.21
CA THR A 477 -12.33 -5.79 15.75
C THR A 477 -11.64 -4.51 15.29
N GLU A 478 -11.80 -3.43 16.06
CA GLU A 478 -11.11 -2.17 15.78
C GLU A 478 -9.59 -2.34 15.86
N LEU A 479 -9.08 -3.02 16.91
CA LEU A 479 -7.65 -3.28 17.05
C LEU A 479 -7.08 -4.11 15.89
N ALA A 480 -7.80 -5.16 15.47
CA ALA A 480 -7.41 -5.96 14.31
C ALA A 480 -7.37 -5.13 13.02
N GLY A 481 -8.30 -4.17 12.87
CA GLY A 481 -8.40 -3.26 11.73
C GLY A 481 -7.60 -1.97 11.85
N LEU A 482 -6.94 -1.70 12.99
CA LEU A 482 -6.07 -0.53 13.12
C LEU A 482 -4.89 -0.67 12.15
N ASP A 483 -4.75 0.30 11.28
CA ASP A 483 -3.52 0.50 10.51
C ASP A 483 -2.46 1.11 11.42
N GLY A 484 -1.19 1.00 11.01
CA GLY A 484 -0.12 1.73 11.66
C GLY A 484 -0.42 3.22 11.59
N VAL A 485 -0.86 3.79 12.70
CA VAL A 485 -1.09 5.23 12.77
C VAL A 485 0.27 5.88 12.91
N TYR A 486 0.62 6.74 11.98
CA TYR A 486 1.87 7.52 12.03
C TYR A 486 1.80 8.67 13.06
N GLU A 487 1.11 8.44 14.18
CA GLU A 487 1.07 9.42 15.27
C GLU A 487 2.36 9.36 16.09
N GLN A 488 3.05 10.48 16.16
CA GLN A 488 4.20 10.64 17.04
C GLN A 488 3.74 10.79 18.47
N GLY A 489 4.32 10.01 19.38
CA GLY A 489 4.12 10.12 20.82
C GLY A 489 3.56 8.86 21.46
N THR A 490 4.05 8.59 22.68
CA THR A 490 3.68 7.46 23.52
C THR A 490 3.00 8.00 24.78
N ASN A 491 1.66 8.14 24.74
CA ASN A 491 0.86 8.73 25.83
C ASN A 491 0.40 7.67 26.83
N LEU A 492 1.35 7.10 27.55
CA LEU A 492 1.09 6.13 28.61
C LEU A 492 0.26 6.76 29.75
N HIS A 493 0.45 8.05 30.06
CA HIS A 493 -0.35 8.78 31.06
C HIS A 493 -1.85 8.66 30.77
N HIS A 494 -2.30 8.99 29.57
CA HIS A 494 -3.72 8.90 29.18
C HIS A 494 -4.24 7.46 29.20
N ALA A 495 -3.41 6.50 28.76
CA ALA A 495 -3.79 5.09 28.79
C ALA A 495 -4.03 4.58 30.22
N LEU A 496 -3.18 4.95 31.18
CA LEU A 496 -3.34 4.60 32.59
C LEU A 496 -4.58 5.26 33.23
N MET A 497 -4.90 6.50 32.83
CA MET A 497 -6.17 7.14 33.26
C MET A 497 -7.40 6.33 32.81
N LEU A 498 -7.42 5.86 31.56
CA LEU A 498 -8.50 5.02 31.03
C LEU A 498 -8.56 3.66 31.74
N ALA A 499 -7.41 3.04 32.00
CA ALA A 499 -7.31 1.81 32.78
C ALA A 499 -7.89 2.03 34.19
N GLY A 500 -7.54 3.11 34.87
CA GLY A 500 -8.08 3.44 36.19
C GLY A 500 -9.60 3.63 36.19
N ARG A 501 -10.18 4.18 35.13
CA ARG A 501 -11.64 4.26 34.97
C ARG A 501 -12.29 2.87 34.84
N HIS A 502 -11.66 1.96 34.08
CA HIS A 502 -12.12 0.58 33.92
C HIS A 502 -12.09 -0.17 35.25
N LEU A 503 -10.97 -0.13 35.97
CA LEU A 503 -10.81 -0.83 37.24
C LEU A 503 -11.80 -0.32 38.30
N ARG A 504 -12.05 0.99 38.40
CA ARG A 504 -13.06 1.54 39.33
C ARG A 504 -14.49 1.12 39.01
N ARG A 505 -14.84 0.88 37.73
CA ARG A 505 -16.14 0.35 37.33
C ARG A 505 -16.35 -1.11 37.78
N HIS A 506 -15.26 -1.82 38.00
CA HIS A 506 -15.23 -3.23 38.37
C HIS A 506 -14.54 -3.42 39.73
N SER A 507 -14.91 -2.60 40.71
CA SER A 507 -14.25 -2.50 42.03
C SER A 507 -14.20 -3.81 42.82
N ASN A 508 -15.14 -4.75 42.55
CA ASN A 508 -15.21 -6.05 43.20
C ASN A 508 -14.35 -7.12 42.52
N ALA A 509 -13.71 -6.78 41.38
CA ALA A 509 -12.86 -7.69 40.62
C ALA A 509 -11.39 -7.41 40.91
N GLN A 510 -10.53 -8.43 40.80
CA GLN A 510 -9.09 -8.29 40.96
C GLN A 510 -8.54 -7.38 39.86
N PRO A 511 -7.93 -6.23 40.19
CA PRO A 511 -7.47 -5.28 39.20
C PRO A 511 -6.11 -5.73 38.61
N VAL A 512 -6.05 -5.82 37.26
CA VAL A 512 -4.86 -6.22 36.52
C VAL A 512 -4.59 -5.23 35.38
N VAL A 513 -3.37 -4.74 35.29
CA VAL A 513 -2.92 -3.85 34.23
C VAL A 513 -1.72 -4.45 33.49
N LEU A 514 -1.87 -4.67 32.21
CA LEU A 514 -0.84 -5.19 31.32
C LEU A 514 -0.50 -4.11 30.28
N VAL A 515 0.74 -3.68 30.25
CA VAL A 515 1.23 -2.64 29.32
C VAL A 515 2.19 -3.26 28.32
N VAL A 516 1.95 -3.06 27.04
CA VAL A 516 2.87 -3.47 25.96
C VAL A 516 3.37 -2.19 25.26
N THR A 517 4.65 -1.91 25.36
CA THR A 517 5.26 -0.70 24.79
C THR A 517 6.71 -0.95 24.38
N ASP A 518 7.19 -0.20 23.39
CA ASP A 518 8.57 -0.18 22.95
C ASP A 518 9.24 1.18 23.16
N GLY A 519 8.49 2.16 23.70
CA GLY A 519 8.91 3.54 23.85
C GLY A 519 8.82 4.11 25.26
N GLU A 520 9.57 5.17 25.46
CA GLU A 520 9.46 6.01 26.66
C GLU A 520 8.14 6.81 26.61
N PRO A 521 7.53 7.15 27.78
CA PRO A 521 6.37 8.03 27.79
C PRO A 521 6.75 9.44 27.32
N THR A 522 6.44 9.76 26.07
CA THR A 522 6.79 11.04 25.42
C THR A 522 5.61 12.00 25.31
N ALA A 523 4.41 11.57 25.72
CA ALA A 523 3.22 12.42 25.68
C ALA A 523 2.38 12.29 26.94
N HIS A 524 1.62 13.34 27.25
CA HIS A 524 0.64 13.38 28.34
C HIS A 524 -0.58 14.22 27.94
N ILE A 525 -1.67 14.09 28.69
CA ILE A 525 -2.86 14.93 28.55
C ILE A 525 -2.80 16.06 29.56
N GLU A 526 -2.98 17.28 29.08
CA GLU A 526 -3.16 18.49 29.91
C GLU A 526 -4.61 18.57 30.44
N PRO A 527 -4.85 19.33 31.52
CA PRO A 527 -6.19 19.50 32.11
C PRO A 527 -7.25 19.99 31.11
N GLU A 528 -6.84 20.75 30.10
CA GLU A 528 -7.69 21.29 29.04
C GLU A 528 -8.05 20.24 27.98
N GLY A 529 -7.47 19.03 28.05
CA GLY A 529 -7.82 17.87 27.22
C GLY A 529 -6.97 17.69 25.96
N TYR A 530 -6.01 18.55 25.68
CA TYR A 530 -5.09 18.35 24.55
C TYR A 530 -3.85 17.54 24.96
N ALA A 531 -3.26 16.84 23.97
CA ALA A 531 -2.06 16.04 24.18
C ALA A 531 -0.80 16.87 23.90
N MET A 532 0.05 17.01 24.92
CA MET A 532 1.42 17.51 24.79
C MET A 532 2.37 16.37 24.44
N PHE A 533 3.30 16.65 23.53
CA PHE A 533 4.34 15.72 23.08
C PHE A 533 5.71 16.38 23.22
N ASP A 534 6.62 15.70 23.92
CA ASP A 534 8.01 16.13 24.12
C ASP A 534 8.98 14.98 23.87
N TYR A 535 9.96 15.19 23.02
CA TYR A 535 11.05 14.24 22.82
C TYR A 535 12.42 14.95 22.96
N PRO A 536 13.28 14.53 23.90
CA PRO A 536 13.12 13.48 24.89
C PRO A 536 12.01 13.76 25.93
N PRO A 537 11.53 12.73 26.67
CA PRO A 537 10.43 12.89 27.61
C PRO A 537 10.67 13.99 28.63
N SER A 538 9.71 14.90 28.80
CA SER A 538 9.82 15.96 29.81
C SER A 538 9.63 15.40 31.24
N PRO A 539 10.24 16.04 32.26
CA PRO A 539 10.01 15.66 33.65
C PRO A 539 8.53 15.69 34.05
N ARG A 540 7.74 16.58 33.43
CA ARG A 540 6.30 16.71 33.65
C ARG A 540 5.56 15.45 33.11
N THR A 541 5.86 15.00 31.89
CA THR A 541 5.28 13.80 31.30
C THR A 541 5.56 12.58 32.17
N LEU A 542 6.81 12.39 32.59
CA LEU A 542 7.21 11.30 33.47
C LEU A 542 6.52 11.38 34.83
N GLY A 543 6.44 12.58 35.43
CA GLY A 543 5.77 12.82 36.71
C GLY A 543 4.28 12.52 36.69
N LEU A 544 3.57 12.90 35.62
CA LEU A 544 2.15 12.60 35.43
C LEU A 544 1.92 11.11 35.23
N THR A 545 2.75 10.44 34.44
CA THR A 545 2.68 8.98 34.22
C THR A 545 2.91 8.20 35.51
N VAL A 546 3.90 8.59 36.30
CA VAL A 546 4.20 7.97 37.61
C VAL A 546 3.03 8.18 38.59
N ARG A 547 2.43 9.37 38.61
CA ARG A 547 1.26 9.64 39.45
C ARG A 547 0.07 8.73 39.16
N GLU A 548 -0.20 8.46 37.87
CA GLU A 548 -1.27 7.53 37.49
C GLU A 548 -0.91 6.06 37.83
N LEU A 549 0.35 5.66 37.71
CA LEU A 549 0.82 4.36 38.19
C LEU A 549 0.63 4.21 39.70
N ASP A 550 1.02 5.23 40.49
CA ASP A 550 0.80 5.25 41.95
C ASP A 550 -0.70 5.18 42.30
N HIS A 551 -1.56 5.81 41.46
CA HIS A 551 -3.01 5.72 41.63
C HIS A 551 -3.53 4.30 41.41
N LEU A 552 -3.09 3.63 40.36
CA LEU A 552 -3.46 2.23 40.06
C LEU A 552 -2.93 1.27 41.12
N ALA A 553 -1.72 1.48 41.62
CA ALA A 553 -1.16 0.69 42.72
C ALA A 553 -1.99 0.81 44.01
N ARG A 554 -2.50 2.02 44.33
CA ARG A 554 -3.42 2.24 45.46
C ARG A 554 -4.76 1.56 45.28
N LEU A 555 -5.20 1.29 44.04
CA LEU A 555 -6.36 0.45 43.76
C LEU A 555 -6.06 -1.05 43.92
N GLY A 556 -4.84 -1.43 44.30
CA GLY A 556 -4.41 -2.81 44.42
C GLY A 556 -4.08 -3.48 43.07
N ALA A 557 -3.90 -2.69 42.01
CA ALA A 557 -3.69 -3.24 40.68
C ALA A 557 -2.34 -3.96 40.58
N GLN A 558 -2.37 -5.17 40.03
CA GLN A 558 -1.16 -5.86 39.59
C GLN A 558 -0.73 -5.30 38.24
N ILE A 559 0.44 -4.66 38.22
CA ILE A 559 0.93 -3.97 37.03
C ILE A 559 2.10 -4.76 36.45
N THR A 560 1.99 -5.16 35.16
CA THR A 560 3.09 -5.77 34.41
C THR A 560 3.33 -4.99 33.13
N ILE A 561 4.59 -4.59 32.91
CA ILE A 561 5.02 -3.89 31.70
C ILE A 561 5.84 -4.83 30.83
N PHE A 562 5.36 -5.10 29.64
CA PHE A 562 6.04 -5.85 28.60
C PHE A 562 6.80 -4.86 27.73
N ARG A 563 8.09 -4.78 27.95
CA ARG A 563 9.00 -3.91 27.21
C ARG A 563 9.50 -4.62 25.96
N LEU A 564 9.28 -4.00 24.82
CA LEU A 564 9.76 -4.47 23.52
C LEU A 564 10.99 -3.66 23.09
N GLY A 565 12.04 -4.36 22.62
CA GLY A 565 13.30 -3.72 22.21
C GLY A 565 14.34 -3.63 23.32
N ASP A 566 15.58 -3.33 22.88
CA ASP A 566 16.79 -3.42 23.72
C ASP A 566 17.37 -2.04 24.10
N ASP A 567 16.59 -0.96 23.99
CA ASP A 567 17.06 0.38 24.35
C ASP A 567 17.37 0.47 25.87
N PRO A 568 18.64 0.76 26.26
CA PRO A 568 19.03 0.86 27.66
C PRO A 568 18.41 2.05 28.40
N GLY A 569 18.03 3.12 27.68
CA GLY A 569 17.36 4.29 28.23
C GLY A 569 15.95 3.92 28.68
N LEU A 570 15.18 3.36 27.75
CA LEU A 570 13.85 2.82 28.00
C LEU A 570 13.84 1.82 29.15
N ALA A 571 14.80 0.87 29.15
CA ALA A 571 14.91 -0.15 30.21
C ALA A 571 14.99 0.50 31.60
N ARG A 572 15.86 1.50 31.77
CA ARG A 572 16.04 2.19 33.06
C ARG A 572 14.80 2.94 33.53
N ILE A 573 14.07 3.58 32.61
CA ILE A 573 12.85 4.34 32.93
C ILE A 573 11.72 3.38 33.32
N VAL A 574 11.47 2.37 32.51
CA VAL A 574 10.41 1.38 32.74
C VAL A 574 10.66 0.59 34.02
N ASP A 575 11.90 0.14 34.27
CA ASP A 575 12.28 -0.56 35.50
C ASP A 575 12.11 0.30 36.75
N ARG A 576 12.41 1.58 36.67
CA ARG A 576 12.23 2.52 37.78
C ARG A 576 10.73 2.73 38.08
N MET A 577 9.91 2.91 37.03
CA MET A 577 8.46 3.05 37.17
C MET A 577 7.82 1.80 37.78
N ALA A 578 8.16 0.63 37.27
CA ALA A 578 7.63 -0.64 37.76
C ALA A 578 8.02 -0.90 39.23
N ARG A 579 9.31 -0.74 39.59
CA ARG A 579 9.78 -0.91 40.97
C ARG A 579 9.07 -0.01 41.97
N ARG A 580 8.76 1.22 41.56
CA ARG A 580 8.06 2.19 42.43
C ARG A 580 6.67 1.68 42.87
N VAL A 581 5.96 0.99 41.99
CA VAL A 581 4.59 0.52 42.22
C VAL A 581 4.52 -0.97 42.56
N GLY A 582 5.66 -1.64 42.82
CA GLY A 582 5.70 -3.08 43.05
C GLY A 582 5.31 -3.91 41.84
N GLY A 583 5.34 -3.31 40.65
CA GLY A 583 5.03 -3.96 39.38
C GLY A 583 6.18 -4.78 38.83
N ARG A 584 5.92 -5.49 37.74
CA ARG A 584 6.90 -6.34 37.07
C ARG A 584 7.24 -5.82 35.68
N VAL A 585 8.50 -6.04 35.27
CA VAL A 585 8.94 -5.81 33.89
C VAL A 585 9.27 -7.15 33.27
N VAL A 586 8.80 -7.38 32.08
CA VAL A 586 9.11 -8.54 31.25
C VAL A 586 9.60 -8.03 29.91
N ALA A 587 10.75 -8.50 29.44
CA ALA A 587 11.30 -8.18 28.14
C ALA A 587 11.30 -9.45 27.27
N PRO A 588 10.15 -9.81 26.67
CA PRO A 588 10.06 -10.96 25.79
C PRO A 588 10.63 -10.66 24.41
N ASP A 589 11.09 -11.68 23.74
CA ASP A 589 11.25 -11.62 22.29
C ASP A 589 9.88 -11.46 21.60
N LEU A 590 9.85 -10.92 20.39
CA LEU A 590 8.60 -10.65 19.67
C LEU A 590 7.73 -11.90 19.49
N ASP A 591 8.39 -13.03 19.29
CA ASP A 591 7.71 -14.32 19.15
C ASP A 591 7.14 -14.85 20.48
N GLY A 592 7.77 -14.53 21.60
CA GLY A 592 7.36 -14.91 22.94
C GLY A 592 6.36 -13.97 23.60
N LEU A 593 6.07 -12.80 23.00
CA LEU A 593 5.21 -11.77 23.60
C LEU A 593 3.83 -12.34 24.02
N GLY A 594 3.16 -13.07 23.15
CA GLY A 594 1.86 -13.66 23.43
C GLY A 594 1.90 -14.61 24.63
N ALA A 595 2.92 -15.48 24.70
CA ALA A 595 3.11 -16.39 25.81
C ALA A 595 3.40 -15.65 27.12
N ALA A 596 4.18 -14.57 27.07
CA ALA A 596 4.50 -13.75 28.23
C ALA A 596 3.26 -13.07 28.79
N VAL A 597 2.45 -12.39 27.95
CA VAL A 597 1.24 -11.64 28.35
C VAL A 597 0.15 -12.59 28.85
N VAL A 598 -0.20 -13.62 28.07
CA VAL A 598 -1.23 -14.61 28.45
C VAL A 598 -0.79 -15.38 29.69
N GLY A 599 0.47 -15.79 29.76
CA GLY A 599 1.03 -16.48 30.94
C GLY A 599 1.03 -15.61 32.19
N ASP A 600 1.23 -14.31 32.06
CA ASP A 600 1.18 -13.37 33.17
C ASP A 600 -0.26 -13.16 33.67
N TYR A 601 -1.20 -12.97 32.76
CA TYR A 601 -2.62 -12.91 33.11
C TYR A 601 -3.10 -14.17 33.84
N VAL A 602 -2.77 -15.36 33.33
CA VAL A 602 -3.15 -16.63 34.01
C VAL A 602 -2.49 -16.75 35.39
N ARG A 603 -1.25 -16.27 35.57
CA ARG A 603 -0.59 -16.23 36.89
C ARG A 603 -1.20 -15.21 37.83
N SER A 604 -1.61 -14.04 37.34
CA SER A 604 -2.25 -13.01 38.18
C SER A 604 -3.57 -13.51 38.79
N ARG A 605 -4.29 -14.39 38.08
CA ARG A 605 -5.54 -15.00 38.60
C ARG A 605 -5.32 -16.08 39.64
N ARG A 606 -4.12 -16.61 39.80
CA ARG A 606 -3.80 -17.67 40.78
C ARG A 606 -3.33 -17.14 42.13
N ARG A 607 -3.13 -15.82 42.23
CA ARG A 607 -2.76 -15.11 43.45
C ARG A 607 -3.97 -14.51 44.12
#